data_2a79a2a7ea65b60809ab873bd2970868
#
_entry.id   2a79a2a7ea65b60809ab873bd2970868
#
_cell.length_a   1.000
_cell.length_b   1.000
_cell.length_c   1.000
_cell.angle_alpha   90.00
_cell.angle_beta   90.00
_cell.angle_gamma   90.00
#
_symmetry.space_group_name_H-M   'P 1'
#
loop_
_entity.id
_entity.type
_entity.pdbx_description
1 polymer ?
#
loop_
_entity_poly.entity_id
_entity_poly.type
_entity_poly.pdbx_seq_one_letter_code
_entity_poly.pdbx_strand_id
1 'polypeptide(L)'
;MQQPQNSKIHLNVTRIIHSPTLSTVLMVEDTLRKQDNPISIESLKRALPRKVMDQSLRVILAYLENKGSILIGIKGISWIANDNPNFLRMIKKAKVIDA
;
A
#
# COMPACT_ATOMS: atom_id res chain seq x y z
N MET A 1 21.39 2.93 23.61
CA MET A 1 21.60 3.08 22.95
C MET A 1 21.09 3.07 21.75
N GLN A 2 21.17 3.15 21.04
CA GLN A 2 20.73 3.22 19.76
C GLN A 2 20.26 1.96 19.20
N GLN A 3 20.23 0.94 19.95
CA GLN A 3 19.88 -0.36 19.46
C GLN A 3 18.52 -0.40 18.77
N PRO A 4 17.46 0.18 19.31
CA PRO A 4 16.17 0.15 18.62
C PRO A 4 16.23 0.87 17.29
N GLN A 5 16.93 1.97 17.21
CA GLN A 5 17.05 2.68 15.98
C GLN A 5 17.86 1.90 14.97
N ASN A 6 18.93 1.26 15.45
CA ASN A 6 19.74 0.45 14.57
C ASN A 6 18.92 -0.71 14.01
N SER A 7 18.06 -1.29 14.83
CA SER A 7 17.21 -2.37 14.36
C SER A 7 16.26 -1.90 13.28
N LYS A 8 15.69 -0.72 13.44
CA LYS A 8 14.80 -0.19 12.40
C LYS A 8 15.56 0.06 11.10
N ILE A 9 16.73 0.62 11.20
CA ILE A 9 17.54 0.89 10.02
C ILE A 9 17.90 -0.40 9.34
N HIS A 10 18.26 -1.40 10.11
CA HIS A 10 18.61 -2.70 9.57
C HIS A 10 17.43 -3.32 8.84
N LEU A 11 16.24 -3.25 9.40
CA LEU A 11 15.04 -3.77 8.76
C LEU A 11 14.75 -3.03 7.47
N ASN A 12 14.97 -1.73 7.45
CA ASN A 12 14.76 -0.95 6.25
C ASN A 12 15.70 -1.38 5.14
N VAL A 13 16.95 -1.64 5.46
CA VAL A 13 17.91 -2.11 4.48
C VAL A 13 17.47 -3.45 3.91
N THR A 14 17.02 -4.36 4.77
CA THR A 14 16.51 -5.65 4.33
C THR A 14 15.34 -5.47 3.39
N ARG A 15 14.44 -4.57 3.72
CA ARG A 15 13.29 -4.29 2.87
C ARG A 15 13.70 -3.72 1.53
N ILE A 16 14.70 -2.86 1.51
CA ILE A 16 15.18 -2.30 0.26
C ILE A 16 15.70 -3.39 -0.66
N ILE A 17 16.43 -4.36 -0.12
CA ILE A 17 16.94 -5.46 -0.92
C ILE A 17 15.81 -6.27 -1.53
N HIS A 18 14.73 -6.46 -0.79
CA HIS A 18 13.59 -7.26 -1.25
C HIS A 18 12.38 -6.40 -1.61
N SER A 19 12.59 -5.10 -1.76
CA SER A 19 11.48 -4.20 -2.00
C SER A 19 10.85 -4.42 -3.37
N PRO A 20 9.55 -4.37 -3.43
CA PRO A 20 8.88 -4.43 -4.72
C PRO A 20 9.12 -3.13 -5.50
N THR A 21 9.00 -3.20 -6.81
CA THR A 21 9.11 -2.01 -7.64
C THR A 21 7.88 -1.14 -7.48
N LEU A 22 8.03 0.13 -7.82
CA LEU A 22 6.90 1.04 -7.76
C LEU A 22 5.75 0.57 -8.65
N SER A 23 6.07 0.04 -9.83
CA SER A 23 5.01 -0.43 -10.73
C SER A 23 4.21 -1.56 -10.10
N THR A 24 4.86 -2.43 -9.33
CA THR A 24 4.16 -3.50 -8.64
C THR A 24 3.25 -2.93 -7.54
N VAL A 25 3.74 -1.94 -6.79
CA VAL A 25 2.93 -1.29 -5.76
C VAL A 25 1.68 -0.67 -6.38
N LEU A 26 1.86 0.06 -7.48
CA LEU A 26 0.74 0.72 -8.15
C LEU A 26 -0.27 -0.30 -8.69
N MET A 27 0.21 -1.42 -9.18
CA MET A 27 -0.67 -2.49 -9.66
C MET A 27 -1.52 -3.05 -8.52
N VAL A 28 -0.92 -3.27 -7.36
CA VAL A 28 -1.67 -3.77 -6.20
C VAL A 28 -2.68 -2.74 -5.74
N GLU A 29 -2.30 -1.47 -5.68
CA GLU A 29 -3.23 -0.41 -5.32
C GLU A 29 -4.42 -0.37 -6.26
N ASP A 30 -4.15 -0.41 -7.55
CA ASP A 30 -5.21 -0.34 -8.54
C ASP A 30 -6.17 -1.52 -8.41
N THR A 31 -5.63 -2.71 -8.19
CA THR A 31 -6.46 -3.90 -8.03
C THR A 31 -7.34 -3.77 -6.79
N LEU A 32 -6.79 -3.26 -5.69
CA LEU A 32 -7.56 -3.10 -4.47
C LEU A 32 -8.65 -2.04 -4.60
N ARG A 33 -8.37 -0.95 -5.31
CA ARG A 33 -9.39 0.08 -5.53
C ARG A 33 -10.61 -0.45 -6.26
N LYS A 34 -10.42 -1.43 -7.11
CA LYS A 34 -11.52 -1.96 -7.92
C LYS A 34 -12.40 -2.97 -7.18
N GLN A 35 -12.01 -3.36 -5.97
CA GLN A 35 -12.79 -4.33 -5.21
C GLN A 35 -13.91 -3.62 -4.47
N ASP A 36 -15.13 -4.12 -4.63
CA ASP A 36 -16.29 -3.57 -3.94
C ASP A 36 -16.41 -4.05 -2.51
N ASN A 37 -15.81 -5.19 -2.20
CA ASN A 37 -15.90 -5.82 -0.89
C ASN A 37 -14.53 -6.19 -0.38
N PRO A 38 -14.37 -6.40 0.93
CA PRO A 38 -13.09 -6.85 1.45
C PRO A 38 -12.63 -8.12 0.74
N ILE A 39 -11.35 -8.22 0.48
CA ILE A 39 -10.79 -9.32 -0.28
C ILE A 39 -9.67 -9.99 0.53
N SER A 40 -9.64 -11.32 0.52
CA SER A 40 -8.57 -12.05 1.20
C SER A 40 -7.27 -11.93 0.42
N ILE A 41 -6.16 -12.24 1.09
CA ILE A 41 -4.86 -12.23 0.43
C ILE A 41 -4.85 -13.21 -0.74
N GLU A 42 -5.43 -14.38 -0.56
CA GLU A 42 -5.46 -15.37 -1.62
C GLU A 42 -6.26 -14.90 -2.82
N SER A 43 -7.42 -14.30 -2.56
CA SER A 43 -8.23 -13.75 -3.64
C SER A 43 -7.53 -12.58 -4.32
N LEU A 44 -6.84 -11.75 -3.55
CA LEU A 44 -6.07 -10.65 -4.12
C LEU A 44 -4.98 -11.17 -5.05
N LYS A 45 -4.28 -12.21 -4.63
CA LYS A 45 -3.25 -12.80 -5.48
C LYS A 45 -3.82 -13.24 -6.82
N ARG A 46 -5.01 -13.81 -6.80
CA ARG A 46 -5.66 -14.26 -8.04
C ARG A 46 -6.17 -13.11 -8.88
N ALA A 47 -6.53 -12.01 -8.24
CA ALA A 47 -7.06 -10.85 -8.97
C ALA A 47 -5.98 -10.00 -9.62
N LEU A 48 -4.75 -10.11 -9.15
CA LEU A 48 -3.66 -9.30 -9.71
C LEU A 48 -3.37 -9.68 -11.15
N PRO A 49 -3.14 -8.68 -12.01
CA PRO A 49 -2.85 -8.95 -13.44
C PRO A 49 -1.62 -9.81 -13.68
N ARG A 50 -0.66 -9.79 -12.77
CA ARG A 50 0.50 -10.66 -12.86
C ARG A 50 0.87 -11.13 -11.48
N LYS A 51 1.62 -12.22 -11.45
CA LYS A 51 1.99 -12.84 -10.20
C LYS A 51 2.95 -11.97 -9.40
N VAL A 52 2.70 -11.88 -8.11
CA VAL A 52 3.57 -11.17 -7.18
C VAL A 52 3.96 -12.15 -6.09
N MET A 53 5.25 -12.18 -5.77
CA MET A 53 5.73 -13.06 -4.71
C MET A 53 5.06 -12.71 -3.40
N ASP A 54 4.80 -13.74 -2.61
CA ASP A 54 4.10 -13.57 -1.34
C ASP A 54 4.79 -12.56 -0.43
N GLN A 55 6.11 -12.64 -0.34
CA GLN A 55 6.86 -11.74 0.51
C GLN A 55 6.74 -10.30 0.04
N SER A 56 6.82 -10.07 -1.26
CA SER A 56 6.67 -8.73 -1.83
C SER A 56 5.28 -8.19 -1.57
N LEU A 57 4.27 -9.04 -1.74
CA LEU A 57 2.90 -8.61 -1.51
C LEU A 57 2.68 -8.20 -0.05
N ARG A 58 3.25 -8.96 0.89
CA ARG A 58 3.12 -8.63 2.30
C ARG A 58 3.78 -7.30 2.63
N VAL A 59 4.93 -7.00 2.02
CA VAL A 59 5.59 -5.72 2.20
C VAL A 59 4.71 -4.59 1.68
N ILE A 60 4.12 -4.78 0.50
CA ILE A 60 3.24 -3.78 -0.09
C ILE A 60 2.04 -3.52 0.80
N LEU A 61 1.41 -4.59 1.29
CA LEU A 61 0.23 -4.44 2.13
C LEU A 61 0.56 -3.74 3.44
N ALA A 62 1.70 -4.07 4.03
CA ALA A 62 2.14 -3.39 5.25
C ALA A 62 2.36 -1.90 5.01
N TYR A 63 2.97 -1.56 3.89
CA TYR A 63 3.17 -0.17 3.51
C TYR A 63 1.84 0.57 3.33
N LEU A 64 0.91 -0.05 2.61
CA LEU A 64 -0.38 0.56 2.36
C LEU A 64 -1.20 0.73 3.63
N GLU A 65 -1.14 -0.26 4.51
CA GLU A 65 -1.84 -0.17 5.79
C GLU A 65 -1.25 0.93 6.64
N ASN A 66 0.07 1.02 6.67
CA ASN A 66 0.76 2.01 7.47
C ASN A 66 0.44 3.44 7.04
N LYS A 67 0.28 3.67 5.77
CA LYS A 67 -0.05 5.02 5.31
C LYS A 67 -1.55 5.28 5.25
N GLY A 68 -2.36 4.33 5.69
CA GLY A 68 -3.81 4.54 5.77
C GLY A 68 -4.57 4.37 4.49
N SER A 69 -3.98 3.69 3.50
CA SER A 69 -4.69 3.45 2.23
C SER A 69 -5.62 2.26 2.31
N ILE A 70 -5.30 1.28 3.16
CA ILE A 70 -6.12 0.08 3.30
C ILE A 70 -6.36 -0.23 4.77
N LEU A 71 -7.39 -1.01 4.99
CA LEU A 71 -7.70 -1.56 6.31
C LEU A 71 -7.68 -3.08 6.18
N ILE A 72 -6.94 -3.75 7.05
CA ILE A 72 -6.90 -5.21 7.08
C ILE A 72 -7.69 -5.66 8.30
N GLY A 73 -8.80 -6.31 8.05
CA GLY A 73 -9.68 -6.76 9.11
C GLY A 73 -10.05 -8.23 8.98
N ILE A 74 -10.98 -8.65 9.79
CA ILE A 74 -11.42 -10.04 9.81
C ILE A 74 -11.97 -10.46 8.45
N LYS A 75 -12.67 -9.57 7.78
CA LYS A 75 -13.26 -9.88 6.49
C LYS A 75 -12.32 -9.78 5.32
N GLY A 76 -11.12 -9.26 5.55
CA GLY A 76 -10.13 -9.13 4.51
C GLY A 76 -9.60 -7.72 4.38
N ILE A 77 -9.09 -7.42 3.20
CA ILE A 77 -8.43 -6.15 2.90
C ILE A 77 -9.41 -5.25 2.17
N SER A 78 -9.53 -4.00 2.63
CA SER A 78 -10.41 -3.01 2.00
C SER A 78 -9.62 -1.75 1.67
N TRP A 79 -9.88 -1.18 0.51
CA TRP A 79 -9.31 0.11 0.14
C TRP A 79 -10.13 1.19 0.80
N ILE A 80 -9.50 2.04 1.60
CA ILE A 80 -10.21 3.07 2.34
C ILE A 80 -9.73 4.50 2.03
N ALA A 81 -8.66 4.64 1.27
CA ALA A 81 -8.15 5.95 0.93
C ALA A 81 -9.14 6.68 0.03
N ASN A 82 -9.26 8.00 0.24
CA ASN A 82 -10.18 8.80 -0.55
C ASN A 82 -9.50 9.26 -1.83
N ASP A 83 -9.88 8.62 -2.95
CA ASP A 83 -9.34 8.95 -4.27
C ASP A 83 -10.31 9.76 -5.09
N ASN A 84 -11.32 10.33 -4.47
CA ASN A 84 -12.32 11.11 -5.19
C ASN A 84 -11.64 12.24 -5.96
N PRO A 85 -11.90 12.39 -7.27
CA PRO A 85 -11.27 13.43 -8.07
C PRO A 85 -11.50 14.84 -7.52
N ASN A 86 -12.67 15.10 -6.96
CA ASN A 86 -12.94 16.40 -6.37
C ASN A 86 -12.08 16.65 -5.15
N PHE A 87 -11.87 15.62 -4.34
CA PHE A 87 -11.01 15.73 -3.17
C PHE A 87 -9.57 16.01 -3.59
N LEU A 88 -9.07 15.30 -4.59
CA LEU A 88 -7.73 15.53 -5.09
C LEU A 88 -7.57 16.92 -5.68
N ARG A 89 -8.60 17.41 -6.33
CA ARG A 89 -8.60 18.77 -6.88
C ARG A 89 -8.50 19.80 -5.76
N MET A 90 -9.21 19.58 -4.68
CA MET A 90 -9.16 20.47 -3.53
C MET A 90 -7.76 20.50 -2.91
N ILE A 91 -7.13 19.36 -2.81
CA ILE A 91 -5.76 19.27 -2.29
C ILE A 91 -4.80 20.04 -3.17
N LYS A 92 -4.94 19.92 -4.48
CA LYS A 92 -4.09 20.64 -5.41
C LYS A 92 -4.26 22.15 -5.25
N LYS A 93 -5.49 22.61 -5.09
CA LYS A 93 -5.74 24.03 -4.88
C LYS A 93 -5.08 24.51 -3.59
N ALA A 94 -5.19 23.73 -2.53
CA ALA A 94 -4.56 24.09 -1.27
C ALA A 94 -3.06 24.23 -1.42
N LYS A 95 -2.44 23.32 -2.15
CA LYS A 95 -1.01 23.39 -2.37
C LYS A 95 -0.60 24.61 -3.17
N VAL A 96 -1.39 24.95 -4.15
CA VAL A 96 -1.11 26.15 -4.96
C VAL A 96 -1.20 27.39 -4.09
N ILE A 97 -2.18 27.43 -3.21
CA ILE A 97 -2.33 28.55 -2.31
C ILE A 97 -1.15 28.68 -1.36
N ASP A 98 -0.69 27.53 -0.87
CA ASP A 98 0.43 27.52 0.05
C ASP A 98 1.75 27.85 -0.63
N ALA A 99 1.84 27.60 -1.89
CA ALA A 99 3.06 27.90 -2.61
C ALA A 99 3.13 29.38 -2.94
#